data_74d148ec9112fd49bbaa3ecfe17f9b40
#
_entry.id   74d148ec9112fd49bbaa3ecfe17f9b40
#
_cell.length_a   1.000
_cell.length_b   1.000
_cell.length_c   1.000
_cell.angle_alpha   90.00
_cell.angle_beta   90.00
_cell.angle_gamma   90.00
#
_symmetry.space_group_name_H-M   'P 1'
#
loop_
_entity.id
_entity.type
_entity.pdbx_description
1 polymer ?
#
loop_
_entity_poly.entity_id
_entity_poly.type
_entity_poly.pdbx_seq_one_letter_code
_entity_poly.pdbx_strand_id
1 'polypeptide(L)'
;MTLPAINAARHFDAAAHAPFFIGDERVGWIRRTDVDALRRWPDVFGIDETSVRLNASLADVNTRSAALGAVIGALYAEGRIPGWRDETYAIRNDFDAPPLAFIERAASRFFGTMTYAVHLNGIVKYRDKAPQLWIARRSETKATDPGMLDNIVAGGIGWGFELMPTLVKECWEEAGMSAGLAQTAERGRTFHVLQSLPEGTQAEQIFVYDVSLPPDFAPRNQDGEVGEHRLARIEEVARWIEEGKLTVDASLATLDCMLRHQWIDEDACEGIDALFDPPPL
;
A
#
# COMPACT_ATOMS: atom_id res chain seq x y z
N MET A 1 -17.18 -18.36 2.49
CA MET A 1 -15.88 -18.52 3.18
C MET A 1 -15.04 -17.30 2.83
N THR A 2 -14.62 -16.53 3.83
CA THR A 2 -13.90 -15.27 3.59
C THR A 2 -12.52 -15.57 2.99
N LEU A 3 -12.16 -14.87 1.91
CA LEU A 3 -10.88 -15.04 1.23
C LEU A 3 -9.69 -14.62 2.12
N PRO A 4 -8.52 -15.29 2.02
CA PRO A 4 -7.36 -15.00 2.86
C PRO A 4 -6.95 -13.52 2.85
N ALA A 5 -6.98 -12.86 1.69
CA ALA A 5 -6.61 -11.46 1.57
C ALA A 5 -7.56 -10.51 2.31
N ILE A 6 -8.88 -10.78 2.30
CA ILE A 6 -9.88 -9.98 3.02
C ILE A 6 -9.64 -10.08 4.53
N ASN A 7 -9.36 -11.28 5.04
CA ASN A 7 -9.03 -11.47 6.46
C ASN A 7 -7.71 -10.79 6.82
N ALA A 8 -6.69 -10.93 5.99
CA ALA A 8 -5.37 -10.35 6.22
C ALA A 8 -5.41 -8.83 6.26
N ALA A 9 -6.19 -8.20 5.36
CA ALA A 9 -6.31 -6.74 5.27
C ALA A 9 -6.79 -6.05 6.56
N ARG A 10 -7.41 -6.79 7.48
CA ARG A 10 -7.87 -6.33 8.81
C ARG A 10 -7.26 -7.09 9.97
N HIS A 11 -6.23 -7.90 9.72
CA HIS A 11 -5.56 -8.63 10.78
C HIS A 11 -4.65 -7.71 11.60
N PHE A 12 -5.24 -6.97 12.53
CA PHE A 12 -4.55 -5.99 13.37
C PHE A 12 -4.79 -6.26 14.85
N ASP A 13 -3.71 -6.43 15.60
CA ASP A 13 -3.74 -6.58 17.05
C ASP A 13 -3.47 -5.23 17.75
N ALA A 14 -4.53 -4.51 18.07
CA ALA A 14 -4.43 -3.23 18.77
C ALA A 14 -3.75 -3.33 20.16
N ALA A 15 -3.83 -4.49 20.83
CA ALA A 15 -3.20 -4.69 22.14
C ALA A 15 -1.67 -4.77 22.03
N ALA A 16 -1.16 -5.29 20.90
CA ALA A 16 0.28 -5.35 20.61
C ALA A 16 0.88 -4.03 20.14
N HIS A 17 0.05 -2.98 19.93
CA HIS A 17 0.49 -1.69 19.41
C HIS A 17 0.16 -0.55 20.37
N ALA A 18 0.94 0.52 20.29
CA ALA A 18 0.69 1.79 20.95
C ALA A 18 0.24 2.80 19.87
N PRO A 19 -0.89 3.50 20.03
CA PRO A 19 -1.29 4.54 19.12
C PRO A 19 -0.27 5.67 19.12
N PHE A 20 0.04 6.18 17.94
CA PHE A 20 0.96 7.29 17.70
C PHE A 20 0.19 8.55 17.32
N PHE A 21 0.46 9.67 18.02
CA PHE A 21 -0.25 10.93 17.87
C PHE A 21 0.65 12.08 17.47
N ILE A 22 0.09 13.00 16.68
CA ILE A 22 0.61 14.35 16.46
C ILE A 22 -0.51 15.32 16.88
N GLY A 23 -0.27 16.06 17.96
CA GLY A 23 -1.35 16.80 18.60
C GLY A 23 -2.44 15.85 19.10
N ASP A 24 -3.69 16.11 18.71
CA ASP A 24 -4.84 15.26 19.06
C ASP A 24 -5.17 14.21 17.98
N GLU A 25 -4.48 14.26 16.84
CA GLU A 25 -4.70 13.31 15.77
C GLU A 25 -3.87 12.04 15.97
N ARG A 26 -4.53 10.86 16.01
CA ARG A 26 -3.82 9.61 15.88
C ARG A 26 -3.41 9.42 14.43
N VAL A 27 -2.10 9.28 14.19
CA VAL A 27 -1.51 9.20 12.87
C VAL A 27 -0.87 7.86 12.58
N GLY A 28 -0.86 6.96 13.55
CA GLY A 28 -0.26 5.65 13.34
C GLY A 28 -0.34 4.72 14.53
N TRP A 29 0.37 3.59 14.40
CA TRP A 29 0.43 2.50 15.37
C TRP A 29 1.84 1.92 15.45
N ILE A 30 2.50 2.07 16.58
CA ILE A 30 3.85 1.58 16.82
C ILE A 30 3.77 0.27 17.60
N ARG A 31 4.45 -0.79 17.17
CA ARG A 31 4.52 -2.02 17.96
C ARG A 31 5.06 -1.71 19.36
N ARG A 32 4.43 -2.25 20.39
CA ARG A 32 4.88 -2.04 21.79
C ARG A 32 6.33 -2.45 22.02
N THR A 33 6.81 -3.47 21.30
CA THR A 33 8.21 -3.91 21.32
C THR A 33 9.20 -2.87 20.79
N ASP A 34 8.74 -1.92 19.97
CA ASP A 34 9.58 -0.86 19.40
C ASP A 34 9.50 0.45 20.17
N VAL A 35 8.50 0.62 21.04
CA VAL A 35 8.29 1.86 21.82
C VAL A 35 9.50 2.20 22.70
N ASP A 36 10.13 1.22 23.32
CA ASP A 36 11.27 1.47 24.20
C ASP A 36 12.47 2.07 23.47
N ALA A 37 12.63 1.75 22.18
CA ALA A 37 13.66 2.39 21.36
C ALA A 37 13.48 3.88 21.22
N LEU A 38 12.25 4.39 21.27
CA LEU A 38 11.93 5.82 21.14
C LEU A 38 12.17 6.63 22.44
N ARG A 39 12.25 5.98 23.60
CA ARG A 39 12.48 6.65 24.91
C ARG A 39 13.81 7.41 24.98
N ARG A 40 14.73 7.12 24.07
CA ARG A 40 16.03 7.82 23.95
C ARG A 40 15.91 9.27 23.46
N TRP A 41 14.74 9.64 22.92
CA TRP A 41 14.47 10.98 22.40
C TRP A 41 13.29 11.64 23.13
N PRO A 42 13.46 11.97 24.44
CA PRO A 42 12.39 12.59 25.23
C PRO A 42 12.00 13.98 24.75
N ASP A 43 12.89 14.67 24.03
CA ASP A 43 12.59 15.96 23.40
C ASP A 43 11.72 15.82 22.13
N VAL A 44 11.65 14.61 21.55
CA VAL A 44 10.85 14.31 20.36
C VAL A 44 9.54 13.61 20.72
N PHE A 45 9.56 12.67 21.68
CA PHE A 45 8.41 11.85 22.04
C PHE A 45 8.04 11.95 23.51
N GLY A 46 6.77 12.22 23.77
CA GLY A 46 6.11 11.92 25.03
C GLY A 46 5.54 10.51 25.00
N ILE A 47 6.00 9.62 25.90
CA ILE A 47 5.61 8.20 25.93
C ILE A 47 5.04 7.88 27.31
N ASP A 48 3.79 7.45 27.34
CA ASP A 48 3.12 6.90 28.51
C ASP A 48 2.78 5.41 28.33
N GLU A 49 1.99 4.83 29.25
CA GLU A 49 1.58 3.42 29.20
C GLU A 49 0.64 3.12 28.04
N THR A 50 -0.05 4.14 27.51
CA THR A 50 -1.15 4.00 26.57
C THR A 50 -0.80 4.48 25.17
N SER A 51 0.15 5.43 25.02
CA SER A 51 0.39 6.12 23.75
C SER A 51 1.81 6.61 23.55
N VAL A 52 2.15 6.89 22.31
CA VAL A 52 3.32 7.66 21.89
C VAL A 52 2.83 8.93 21.22
N ARG A 53 3.35 10.10 21.63
CA ARG A 53 2.97 11.41 21.08
C ARG A 53 4.21 12.17 20.64
N LEU A 54 4.14 12.88 19.52
CA LEU A 54 5.15 13.91 19.26
C LEU A 54 5.03 15.02 20.29
N ASN A 55 6.19 15.50 20.75
CA ASN A 55 6.24 16.56 21.76
C ASN A 55 5.58 17.84 21.22
N ALA A 56 4.73 18.47 22.03
CA ALA A 56 4.00 19.69 21.68
C ALA A 56 4.91 20.89 21.37
N SER A 57 6.18 20.88 21.83
CA SER A 57 7.19 21.88 21.47
C SER A 57 7.54 21.87 19.97
N LEU A 58 7.29 20.77 19.26
CA LEU A 58 7.45 20.66 17.82
C LEU A 58 6.18 21.24 17.14
N ALA A 59 6.13 22.56 17.01
CA ALA A 59 4.90 23.28 16.74
C ALA A 59 4.42 23.18 15.26
N ASP A 60 5.32 23.03 14.31
CA ASP A 60 5.04 23.08 12.87
C ASP A 60 5.54 21.83 12.12
N VAL A 61 5.10 21.69 10.87
CA VAL A 61 5.44 20.56 9.99
C VAL A 61 6.96 20.39 9.81
N ASN A 62 7.70 21.49 9.68
CA ASN A 62 9.14 21.43 9.41
C ASN A 62 9.92 20.96 10.64
N THR A 63 9.58 21.49 11.83
CA THR A 63 10.23 21.08 13.08
C THR A 63 9.92 19.61 13.42
N ARG A 64 8.68 19.16 13.21
CA ARG A 64 8.30 17.75 13.37
C ARG A 64 9.06 16.84 12.41
N SER A 65 9.11 17.22 11.13
CA SER A 65 9.80 16.43 10.09
C SER A 65 11.29 16.33 10.34
N ALA A 66 11.94 17.43 10.75
CA ALA A 66 13.37 17.43 11.08
C ALA A 66 13.67 16.53 12.29
N ALA A 67 12.85 16.60 13.33
CA ALA A 67 12.99 15.78 14.53
C ALA A 67 12.79 14.29 14.21
N LEU A 68 11.72 13.95 13.48
CA LEU A 68 11.46 12.57 13.01
C LEU A 68 12.58 12.07 12.11
N GLY A 69 13.07 12.89 11.17
CA GLY A 69 14.15 12.51 10.27
C GLY A 69 15.44 12.13 11.00
N ALA A 70 15.80 12.87 12.07
CA ALA A 70 16.95 12.54 12.90
C ALA A 70 16.79 11.19 13.62
N VAL A 71 15.60 10.93 14.18
CA VAL A 71 15.27 9.65 14.83
C VAL A 71 15.29 8.51 13.83
N ILE A 72 14.63 8.68 12.68
CA ILE A 72 14.52 7.68 11.60
C ILE A 72 15.90 7.31 11.09
N GLY A 73 16.78 8.31 10.86
CA GLY A 73 18.16 8.07 10.45
C GLY A 73 18.96 7.24 11.46
N ALA A 74 18.77 7.49 12.77
CA ALA A 74 19.40 6.68 13.82
C ALA A 74 18.84 5.25 13.87
N LEU A 75 17.52 5.07 13.77
CA LEU A 75 16.88 3.76 13.72
C LEU A 75 17.28 2.95 12.47
N TYR A 76 17.45 3.62 11.33
CA TYR A 76 17.95 3.00 10.11
C TYR A 76 19.39 2.52 10.29
N ALA A 77 20.27 3.34 10.85
CA ALA A 77 21.66 2.97 11.13
C ALA A 77 21.77 1.76 12.08
N GLU A 78 20.78 1.55 12.95
CA GLU A 78 20.67 0.40 13.85
C GLU A 78 20.00 -0.83 13.19
N GLY A 79 19.58 -0.74 11.93
CA GLY A 79 18.90 -1.81 11.20
C GLY A 79 17.45 -2.06 11.63
N ARG A 80 16.83 -1.11 12.36
CA ARG A 80 15.43 -1.22 12.80
C ARG A 80 14.42 -0.77 11.75
N ILE A 81 14.85 0.01 10.77
CA ILE A 81 14.07 0.47 9.62
C ILE A 81 14.78 -0.02 8.36
N PRO A 82 14.42 -1.18 7.80
CA PRO A 82 15.01 -1.68 6.57
C PRO A 82 14.40 -1.00 5.33
N GLY A 83 15.09 -1.09 4.18
CA GLY A 83 14.50 -0.75 2.89
C GLY A 83 14.43 0.76 2.60
N TRP A 84 15.43 1.53 3.03
CA TRP A 84 15.55 2.96 2.73
C TRP A 84 15.47 3.25 1.23
N ARG A 85 14.66 4.26 0.84
CA ARG A 85 14.34 4.58 -0.56
C ARG A 85 14.69 5.98 -1.00
N ASP A 86 14.99 6.90 -0.06
CA ASP A 86 15.09 8.35 -0.31
C ASP A 86 13.77 8.94 -0.84
N GLU A 87 12.64 8.35 -0.42
CA GLU A 87 11.30 8.80 -0.79
C GLU A 87 10.61 9.45 0.41
N THR A 88 10.14 10.69 0.20
CA THR A 88 9.39 11.43 1.22
C THR A 88 7.91 11.06 1.18
N TYR A 89 7.37 10.66 2.33
CA TYR A 89 5.94 10.43 2.55
C TYR A 89 5.38 11.44 3.55
N ALA A 90 4.12 11.85 3.35
CA ALA A 90 3.43 12.73 4.28
C ALA A 90 2.70 11.92 5.36
N ILE A 91 2.87 12.28 6.61
CA ILE A 91 2.00 11.80 7.68
C ILE A 91 0.69 12.60 7.63
N ARG A 92 -0.38 11.94 7.26
CA ARG A 92 -1.77 12.45 7.17
C ARG A 92 -2.74 11.27 7.19
N ASN A 93 -3.96 11.47 7.64
CA ASN A 93 -4.96 10.39 7.73
C ASN A 93 -5.86 10.28 6.50
N ASP A 94 -5.81 11.26 5.60
CA ASP A 94 -6.54 11.28 4.34
C ASP A 94 -5.62 11.79 3.23
N PHE A 95 -5.80 11.28 2.00
CA PHE A 95 -4.96 11.64 0.86
C PHE A 95 -4.99 13.14 0.55
N ASP A 96 -6.14 13.78 0.72
CA ASP A 96 -6.33 15.20 0.42
C ASP A 96 -6.08 16.12 1.63
N ALA A 97 -5.80 15.53 2.83
CA ALA A 97 -5.52 16.31 4.03
C ALA A 97 -4.12 16.95 3.99
N PRO A 98 -3.95 18.13 4.64
CA PRO A 98 -2.64 18.73 4.78
C PRO A 98 -1.70 17.84 5.60
N PRO A 99 -0.39 17.83 5.30
CA PRO A 99 0.58 17.03 6.03
C PRO A 99 0.77 17.55 7.46
N LEU A 100 0.86 16.65 8.41
CA LEU A 100 1.22 16.92 9.80
C LEU A 100 2.73 16.86 10.02
N ALA A 101 3.43 16.03 9.27
CA ALA A 101 4.88 15.90 9.20
C ALA A 101 5.28 15.14 7.94
N PHE A 102 6.58 15.07 7.66
CA PHE A 102 7.16 14.24 6.60
C PHE A 102 8.09 13.20 7.19
N ILE A 103 8.13 12.02 6.56
CA ILE A 103 9.01 10.90 6.91
C ILE A 103 9.58 10.23 5.67
N GLU A 104 10.65 9.48 5.83
CA GLU A 104 11.14 8.50 4.85
C GLU A 104 10.12 7.36 4.71
N ARG A 105 9.85 6.94 3.48
CA ARG A 105 8.89 5.85 3.13
C ARG A 105 9.12 4.59 3.98
N ALA A 106 10.38 4.16 4.12
CA ALA A 106 10.73 2.96 4.87
C ALA A 106 10.29 3.02 6.34
N ALA A 107 10.15 4.23 6.92
CA ALA A 107 9.73 4.41 8.31
C ALA A 107 8.21 4.28 8.51
N SER A 108 7.42 4.31 7.44
CA SER A 108 5.95 4.27 7.55
C SER A 108 5.46 3.03 8.30
N ARG A 109 6.06 1.85 8.05
CA ARG A 109 5.70 0.62 8.76
C ARG A 109 6.11 0.62 10.23
N PHE A 110 7.26 1.21 10.56
CA PHE A 110 7.71 1.33 11.96
C PHE A 110 6.75 2.20 12.79
N PHE A 111 6.32 3.33 12.24
CA PHE A 111 5.39 4.25 12.90
C PHE A 111 3.92 3.90 12.66
N GLY A 112 3.63 2.96 11.74
CA GLY A 112 2.27 2.55 11.36
C GLY A 112 1.46 3.70 10.76
N THR A 113 2.11 4.63 10.07
CA THR A 113 1.46 5.78 9.45
C THR A 113 0.81 5.40 8.13
N MET A 114 -0.29 6.09 7.79
CA MET A 114 -1.02 5.87 6.55
C MET A 114 -0.11 6.09 5.33
N THR A 115 -0.09 5.12 4.43
CA THR A 115 0.51 5.18 3.11
C THR A 115 -0.58 5.14 2.03
N TYR A 116 -0.22 5.49 0.80
CA TYR A 116 -1.13 5.59 -0.32
C TYR A 116 -0.53 4.88 -1.52
N ALA A 117 -1.33 4.10 -2.25
CA ALA A 117 -0.87 3.37 -3.42
C ALA A 117 -1.91 3.38 -4.54
N VAL A 118 -1.45 3.29 -5.78
CA VAL A 118 -2.27 3.01 -6.95
C VAL A 118 -2.06 1.58 -7.39
N HIS A 119 -3.14 0.86 -7.70
CA HIS A 119 -3.12 -0.47 -8.27
C HIS A 119 -3.90 -0.51 -9.58
N LEU A 120 -3.33 -1.10 -10.62
CA LEU A 120 -3.93 -1.15 -11.94
C LEU A 120 -4.18 -2.60 -12.37
N ASN A 121 -5.42 -2.91 -12.73
CA ASN A 121 -5.79 -4.14 -13.41
C ASN A 121 -5.70 -3.94 -14.92
N GLY A 122 -4.88 -4.73 -15.61
CA GLY A 122 -4.77 -4.72 -17.07
C GLY A 122 -5.68 -5.77 -17.70
N ILE A 123 -6.76 -5.36 -18.32
CA ILE A 123 -7.81 -6.21 -18.86
C ILE A 123 -7.65 -6.38 -20.36
N VAL A 124 -7.54 -7.61 -20.84
CA VAL A 124 -7.58 -7.92 -22.27
C VAL A 124 -8.94 -8.52 -22.61
N LYS A 125 -9.73 -7.79 -23.39
CA LYS A 125 -11.06 -8.26 -23.88
C LYS A 125 -10.94 -8.80 -25.29
N TYR A 126 -11.63 -9.91 -25.54
CA TYR A 126 -11.66 -10.56 -26.84
C TYR A 126 -13.09 -10.61 -27.36
N ARG A 127 -13.25 -10.74 -28.68
CA ARG A 127 -14.56 -10.81 -29.32
C ARG A 127 -15.25 -12.15 -29.03
N ASP A 128 -14.49 -13.25 -29.04
CA ASP A 128 -15.02 -14.61 -29.11
C ASP A 128 -14.54 -15.51 -27.95
N LYS A 129 -13.91 -14.94 -26.92
CA LYS A 129 -13.49 -15.67 -25.73
C LYS A 129 -13.54 -14.80 -24.46
N ALA A 130 -13.49 -15.46 -23.31
CA ALA A 130 -13.48 -14.79 -22.01
C ALA A 130 -12.31 -13.80 -21.89
N PRO A 131 -12.50 -12.69 -21.10
CA PRO A 131 -11.44 -11.74 -20.82
C PRO A 131 -10.29 -12.40 -20.04
N GLN A 132 -9.13 -11.76 -20.10
CA GLN A 132 -7.95 -12.16 -19.35
C GLN A 132 -7.36 -10.96 -18.63
N LEU A 133 -6.62 -11.21 -17.55
CA LEU A 133 -5.89 -10.21 -16.78
C LEU A 133 -4.39 -10.39 -16.94
N TRP A 134 -3.68 -9.28 -17.11
CA TRP A 134 -2.24 -9.26 -16.93
C TRP A 134 -1.90 -9.22 -15.44
N ILE A 135 -1.10 -10.19 -15.00
CA ILE A 135 -0.58 -10.32 -13.63
C ILE A 135 0.93 -10.21 -13.69
N ALA A 136 1.49 -9.41 -12.81
CA ALA A 136 2.92 -9.28 -12.62
C ALA A 136 3.41 -10.26 -11.54
N ARG A 137 4.68 -10.65 -11.62
CA ARG A 137 5.42 -11.28 -10.52
C ARG A 137 6.44 -10.28 -10.01
N ARG A 138 6.38 -9.97 -8.74
CA ARG A 138 7.34 -9.10 -8.07
C ARG A 138 8.74 -9.68 -8.19
N SER A 139 9.73 -8.82 -8.41
CA SER A 139 11.14 -9.24 -8.39
C SER A 139 11.51 -9.87 -7.04
N GLU A 140 12.40 -10.87 -7.06
CA GLU A 140 12.96 -11.49 -5.85
C GLU A 140 13.79 -10.50 -5.01
N THR A 141 14.13 -9.34 -5.56
CA THR A 141 14.89 -8.28 -4.88
C THR A 141 14.01 -7.21 -4.22
N LYS A 142 12.67 -7.28 -4.40
CA LYS A 142 11.74 -6.36 -3.72
C LYS A 142 11.86 -6.53 -2.20
N ALA A 143 11.87 -5.41 -1.47
CA ALA A 143 11.94 -5.41 -0.01
C ALA A 143 10.68 -5.97 0.67
N THR A 144 9.56 -5.94 -0.03
CA THR A 144 8.26 -6.43 0.46
C THR A 144 7.69 -7.44 -0.52
N ASP A 145 7.20 -8.57 -0.01
CA ASP A 145 6.54 -9.64 -0.76
C ASP A 145 7.31 -10.09 -2.03
N PRO A 146 8.64 -10.40 -1.93
CA PRO A 146 9.42 -10.82 -3.07
C PRO A 146 8.84 -12.08 -3.73
N GLY A 147 8.80 -12.11 -5.05
CA GLY A 147 8.32 -13.26 -5.83
C GLY A 147 6.81 -13.51 -5.80
N MET A 148 6.03 -12.78 -5.01
CA MET A 148 4.56 -12.87 -5.03
C MET A 148 3.98 -12.30 -6.32
N LEU A 149 2.75 -12.70 -6.64
CA LEU A 149 1.99 -12.14 -7.74
C LEU A 149 1.39 -10.78 -7.34
N ASP A 150 1.26 -9.89 -8.32
CA ASP A 150 0.77 -8.52 -8.15
C ASP A 150 -0.09 -8.10 -9.35
N ASN A 151 -0.76 -6.97 -9.27
CA ASN A 151 -1.41 -6.35 -10.42
C ASN A 151 -0.36 -6.04 -11.50
N ILE A 152 -0.81 -5.76 -12.74
CA ILE A 152 0.12 -5.41 -13.84
C ILE A 152 1.00 -4.21 -13.46
N VAL A 153 0.45 -3.30 -12.65
CA VAL A 153 1.15 -2.14 -12.09
C VAL A 153 0.67 -1.89 -10.66
N ALA A 154 1.60 -1.62 -9.74
CA ALA A 154 1.32 -1.27 -8.36
C ALA A 154 2.43 -0.37 -7.79
N GLY A 155 2.09 0.87 -7.45
CA GLY A 155 3.08 1.84 -6.95
C GLY A 155 2.61 2.70 -5.79
N GLY A 156 3.53 2.98 -4.87
CA GLY A 156 3.29 3.89 -3.75
C GLY A 156 3.31 5.36 -4.18
N ILE A 157 2.51 6.19 -3.51
CA ILE A 157 2.38 7.60 -3.82
C ILE A 157 3.18 8.43 -2.82
N GLY A 158 4.33 8.94 -3.27
CA GLY A 158 5.17 9.86 -2.50
C GLY A 158 4.54 11.25 -2.33
N TRP A 159 5.08 12.03 -1.41
CA TRP A 159 4.64 13.42 -1.24
C TRP A 159 4.86 14.27 -2.48
N GLY A 160 3.85 15.06 -2.83
CA GLY A 160 3.87 15.96 -3.99
C GLY A 160 3.40 15.31 -5.29
N PHE A 161 3.07 14.02 -5.27
CA PHE A 161 2.50 13.34 -6.43
C PHE A 161 0.98 13.15 -6.28
N GLU A 162 0.29 13.26 -7.40
CA GLU A 162 -1.14 13.00 -7.51
C GLU A 162 -1.41 11.58 -8.03
N LEU A 163 -2.66 11.11 -7.92
CA LEU A 163 -3.04 9.73 -8.28
C LEU A 163 -2.71 9.39 -9.74
N MET A 164 -3.23 10.15 -10.70
CA MET A 164 -3.06 9.84 -12.11
C MET A 164 -1.61 10.04 -12.60
N PRO A 165 -0.89 11.10 -12.23
CA PRO A 165 0.54 11.22 -12.53
C PRO A 165 1.38 10.07 -11.99
N THR A 166 1.11 9.59 -10.76
CA THR A 166 1.77 8.40 -10.21
C THR A 166 1.43 7.18 -11.04
N LEU A 167 0.15 6.93 -11.32
CA LEU A 167 -0.28 5.79 -12.13
C LEU A 167 0.42 5.77 -13.50
N VAL A 168 0.50 6.91 -14.18
CA VAL A 168 1.18 7.02 -15.49
C VAL A 168 2.66 6.70 -15.40
N LYS A 169 3.33 7.19 -14.35
CA LYS A 169 4.74 6.91 -14.07
C LYS A 169 4.97 5.40 -13.86
N GLU A 170 4.22 4.80 -12.94
CA GLU A 170 4.35 3.37 -12.61
C GLU A 170 3.98 2.48 -13.82
N CYS A 171 2.97 2.86 -14.62
CA CYS A 171 2.62 2.19 -15.87
C CYS A 171 3.79 2.11 -16.86
N TRP A 172 4.58 3.18 -16.95
CA TRP A 172 5.78 3.16 -17.78
C TRP A 172 6.88 2.31 -17.16
N GLU A 173 7.18 2.48 -15.88
CA GLU A 173 8.27 1.79 -15.19
C GLU A 173 8.06 0.29 -15.11
N GLU A 174 6.88 -0.17 -14.69
CA GLU A 174 6.60 -1.60 -14.50
C GLU A 174 6.10 -2.31 -15.75
N ALA A 175 5.39 -1.63 -16.67
CA ALA A 175 4.77 -2.29 -17.82
C ALA A 175 5.16 -1.72 -19.20
N GLY A 176 5.96 -0.65 -19.27
CA GLY A 176 6.30 0.02 -20.53
C GLY A 176 5.07 0.62 -21.24
N MET A 177 4.02 0.91 -20.48
CA MET A 177 2.76 1.42 -20.99
C MET A 177 2.89 2.92 -21.33
N SER A 178 2.40 3.34 -22.50
CA SER A 178 2.43 4.75 -22.85
C SER A 178 1.50 5.58 -21.98
N ALA A 179 1.85 6.85 -21.75
CA ALA A 179 1.04 7.77 -20.94
C ALA A 179 -0.40 7.90 -21.49
N GLY A 180 -0.57 7.96 -22.82
CA GLY A 180 -1.90 8.04 -23.43
C GLY A 180 -2.78 6.80 -23.12
N LEU A 181 -2.18 5.61 -23.06
CA LEU A 181 -2.91 4.39 -22.69
C LEU A 181 -3.19 4.36 -21.19
N ALA A 182 -2.21 4.69 -20.34
CA ALA A 182 -2.39 4.74 -18.90
C ALA A 182 -3.49 5.73 -18.47
N GLN A 183 -3.60 6.89 -19.15
CA GLN A 183 -4.64 7.89 -18.89
C GLN A 183 -6.07 7.43 -19.25
N THR A 184 -6.25 6.33 -19.98
CA THR A 184 -7.56 5.73 -20.22
C THR A 184 -8.03 4.84 -19.08
N ALA A 185 -7.23 4.67 -18.05
CA ALA A 185 -7.60 3.87 -16.89
C ALA A 185 -8.81 4.47 -16.16
N GLU A 186 -9.79 3.62 -15.87
CA GLU A 186 -11.01 3.96 -15.16
C GLU A 186 -10.83 3.66 -13.66
N ARG A 187 -11.29 4.57 -12.80
CA ARG A 187 -11.17 4.40 -11.36
C ARG A 187 -12.18 3.38 -10.85
N GLY A 188 -11.68 2.41 -10.09
CA GLY A 188 -12.45 1.48 -9.28
C GLY A 188 -12.69 2.02 -7.86
N ARG A 189 -12.86 1.09 -6.92
CA ARG A 189 -13.08 1.42 -5.51
C ARG A 189 -11.77 1.77 -4.82
N THR A 190 -11.87 2.23 -3.57
CA THR A 190 -10.73 2.51 -2.70
C THR A 190 -10.80 1.57 -1.52
N PHE A 191 -9.68 0.95 -1.17
CA PHE A 191 -9.56 0.07 -0.01
C PHE A 191 -8.71 0.69 1.07
N HIS A 192 -9.01 0.31 2.32
CA HIS A 192 -8.20 0.65 3.49
C HIS A 192 -7.70 -0.65 4.11
N VAL A 193 -6.39 -0.81 4.19
CA VAL A 193 -5.72 -1.94 4.82
C VAL A 193 -5.16 -1.49 6.16
N LEU A 194 -5.33 -2.30 7.19
CA LEU A 194 -4.65 -2.17 8.47
C LEU A 194 -4.28 -3.56 8.97
N GLN A 195 -2.99 -3.86 8.96
CA GLN A 195 -2.51 -5.17 9.40
C GLN A 195 -1.20 -5.08 10.20
N SER A 196 -1.06 -6.02 11.14
CA SER A 196 0.19 -6.22 11.86
C SER A 196 1.12 -7.10 11.05
N LEU A 197 2.34 -6.61 10.81
CA LEU A 197 3.38 -7.33 10.08
C LEU A 197 4.59 -7.58 11.00
N PRO A 198 5.46 -8.54 10.69
CA PRO A 198 6.68 -8.77 11.46
C PRO A 198 7.58 -7.54 11.56
N GLU A 199 7.62 -6.70 10.52
CA GLU A 199 8.42 -5.49 10.44
C GLU A 199 7.72 -4.22 10.95
N GLY A 200 6.43 -4.29 11.31
CA GLY A 200 5.67 -3.13 11.79
C GLY A 200 4.18 -3.21 11.51
N THR A 201 3.57 -2.08 11.25
CA THR A 201 2.15 -1.95 10.89
C THR A 201 2.02 -1.43 9.47
N GLN A 202 1.28 -2.12 8.61
CA GLN A 202 0.81 -1.55 7.35
C GLN A 202 -0.54 -0.89 7.59
N ALA A 203 -0.59 0.42 7.36
CA ALA A 203 -1.81 1.19 7.21
C ALA A 203 -1.77 1.80 5.81
N GLU A 204 -2.69 1.40 4.92
CA GLU A 204 -2.60 1.79 3.52
C GLU A 204 -3.97 2.04 2.90
N GLN A 205 -4.05 3.11 2.10
CA GLN A 205 -5.19 3.42 1.27
C GLN A 205 -4.83 3.10 -0.19
N ILE A 206 -5.56 2.17 -0.79
CA ILE A 206 -5.30 1.63 -2.12
C ILE A 206 -6.34 2.18 -3.09
N PHE A 207 -5.88 2.89 -4.11
CA PHE A 207 -6.70 3.42 -5.20
C PHE A 207 -6.65 2.47 -6.39
N VAL A 208 -7.75 1.78 -6.65
CA VAL A 208 -7.84 0.80 -7.74
C VAL A 208 -8.19 1.48 -9.05
N TYR A 209 -7.56 1.00 -10.12
CA TYR A 209 -7.84 1.39 -11.50
C TYR A 209 -7.91 0.15 -12.40
N ASP A 210 -8.68 0.26 -13.49
CA ASP A 210 -8.74 -0.72 -14.56
C ASP A 210 -8.39 -0.08 -15.89
N VAL A 211 -7.62 -0.77 -16.71
CA VAL A 211 -7.35 -0.35 -18.09
C VAL A 211 -7.67 -1.46 -19.08
N SER A 212 -8.36 -1.13 -20.17
CA SER A 212 -8.57 -2.06 -21.28
C SER A 212 -7.36 -2.05 -22.22
N LEU A 213 -6.69 -3.18 -22.33
CA LEU A 213 -5.48 -3.33 -23.13
C LEU A 213 -5.79 -4.04 -24.45
N PRO A 214 -5.16 -3.63 -25.57
CA PRO A 214 -5.31 -4.33 -26.83
C PRO A 214 -4.72 -5.76 -26.74
N PRO A 215 -5.24 -6.73 -27.52
CA PRO A 215 -4.79 -8.14 -27.46
C PRO A 215 -3.32 -8.36 -27.81
N ASP A 216 -2.69 -7.43 -28.50
CA ASP A 216 -1.27 -7.45 -28.89
C ASP A 216 -0.38 -6.67 -27.91
N PHE A 217 -0.95 -6.09 -26.84
CA PHE A 217 -0.15 -5.45 -25.79
C PHE A 217 0.73 -6.48 -25.10
N ALA A 218 2.01 -6.17 -25.00
CA ALA A 218 2.99 -6.98 -24.27
C ALA A 218 3.71 -6.08 -23.25
N PRO A 219 3.47 -6.26 -21.94
CA PRO A 219 4.12 -5.44 -20.94
C PRO A 219 5.62 -5.67 -20.92
N ARG A 220 6.37 -4.59 -20.63
CA ARG A 220 7.83 -4.59 -20.54
C ARG A 220 8.28 -3.79 -19.34
N ASN A 221 8.81 -4.47 -18.34
CA ASN A 221 9.41 -3.83 -17.18
C ASN A 221 10.63 -2.99 -17.57
N GLN A 222 10.75 -1.76 -17.05
CA GLN A 222 11.82 -0.80 -17.32
C GLN A 222 12.79 -0.61 -16.13
N ASP A 223 12.32 -0.84 -14.89
CA ASP A 223 13.06 -0.54 -13.66
C ASP A 223 13.61 -1.77 -12.91
N GLY A 224 13.21 -2.97 -13.32
CA GLY A 224 13.64 -4.23 -12.70
C GLY A 224 12.81 -4.64 -11.48
N GLU A 225 11.73 -3.95 -11.16
CA GLU A 225 10.86 -4.27 -10.03
C GLU A 225 9.89 -5.42 -10.32
N VAL A 226 9.61 -5.70 -11.59
CA VAL A 226 8.81 -6.84 -12.06
C VAL A 226 9.72 -7.90 -12.71
N GLY A 227 9.65 -9.13 -12.21
CA GLY A 227 10.41 -10.26 -12.75
C GLY A 227 9.75 -10.92 -13.97
N GLU A 228 8.42 -10.97 -13.99
CA GLU A 228 7.64 -11.64 -15.06
C GLU A 228 6.26 -11.01 -15.18
N HIS A 229 5.71 -10.98 -16.41
CA HIS A 229 4.30 -10.71 -16.65
C HIS A 229 3.62 -11.93 -17.27
N ARG A 230 2.41 -12.21 -16.82
CA ARG A 230 1.61 -13.34 -17.30
C ARG A 230 0.19 -12.91 -17.61
N LEU A 231 -0.27 -13.20 -18.82
CA LEU A 231 -1.67 -13.05 -19.19
C LEU A 231 -2.43 -14.31 -18.75
N ALA A 232 -3.35 -14.17 -17.80
CA ALA A 232 -4.05 -15.27 -17.16
C ALA A 232 -5.58 -15.16 -17.31
N ARG A 233 -6.25 -16.32 -17.30
CA ARG A 233 -7.71 -16.37 -17.29
C ARG A 233 -8.25 -15.96 -15.92
N ILE A 234 -9.47 -15.44 -15.90
CA ILE A 234 -10.13 -14.98 -14.66
C ILE A 234 -10.17 -16.09 -13.59
N GLU A 235 -10.55 -17.31 -14.00
CA GLU A 235 -10.66 -18.45 -13.07
C GLU A 235 -9.29 -18.87 -12.50
N GLU A 236 -8.22 -18.65 -13.27
CA GLU A 236 -6.87 -18.94 -12.82
C GLU A 236 -6.41 -17.90 -11.77
N VAL A 237 -6.71 -16.63 -12.02
CA VAL A 237 -6.39 -15.54 -11.07
C VAL A 237 -7.22 -15.66 -9.79
N ALA A 238 -8.52 -15.97 -9.90
CA ALA A 238 -9.38 -16.21 -8.73
C ALA A 238 -8.81 -17.32 -7.84
N ARG A 239 -8.39 -18.45 -8.42
CA ARG A 239 -7.75 -19.53 -7.69
C ARG A 239 -6.43 -19.09 -7.03
N TRP A 240 -5.61 -18.26 -7.69
CA TRP A 240 -4.38 -17.75 -7.08
C TRP A 240 -4.65 -16.83 -5.88
N ILE A 241 -5.75 -16.06 -5.91
CA ILE A 241 -6.19 -15.26 -4.76
C ILE A 241 -6.61 -16.19 -3.61
N GLU A 242 -7.40 -17.23 -3.90
CA GLU A 242 -7.80 -18.24 -2.91
C GLU A 242 -6.62 -18.97 -2.27
N GLU A 243 -5.58 -19.22 -3.06
CA GLU A 243 -4.33 -19.86 -2.62
C GLU A 243 -3.35 -18.89 -1.92
N GLY A 244 -3.68 -17.59 -1.82
CA GLY A 244 -2.82 -16.56 -1.22
C GLY A 244 -1.52 -16.31 -2.01
N LYS A 245 -1.53 -16.46 -3.33
CA LYS A 245 -0.36 -16.26 -4.19
C LYS A 245 -0.16 -14.80 -4.62
N LEU A 246 -1.22 -13.98 -4.59
CA LEU A 246 -1.14 -12.55 -4.78
C LEU A 246 -0.85 -11.86 -3.44
N THR A 247 -0.21 -10.69 -3.51
CA THR A 247 -0.15 -9.78 -2.35
C THR A 247 -1.57 -9.45 -1.86
N VAL A 248 -1.70 -9.04 -0.61
CA VAL A 248 -3.01 -8.65 -0.06
C VAL A 248 -3.63 -7.53 -0.91
N ASP A 249 -2.86 -6.50 -1.17
CA ASP A 249 -3.28 -5.30 -1.89
C ASP A 249 -3.72 -5.62 -3.32
N ALA A 250 -2.92 -6.42 -4.05
CA ALA A 250 -3.27 -6.87 -5.39
C ALA A 250 -4.50 -7.79 -5.42
N SER A 251 -4.65 -8.63 -4.39
CA SER A 251 -5.84 -9.47 -4.27
C SER A 251 -7.11 -8.63 -4.15
N LEU A 252 -7.09 -7.60 -3.29
CA LEU A 252 -8.24 -6.69 -3.09
C LEU A 252 -8.55 -5.92 -4.37
N ALA A 253 -7.53 -5.35 -5.02
CA ALA A 253 -7.70 -4.61 -6.27
C ALA A 253 -8.24 -5.49 -7.40
N THR A 254 -7.79 -6.74 -7.49
CA THR A 254 -8.26 -7.69 -8.50
C THR A 254 -9.69 -8.18 -8.21
N LEU A 255 -10.02 -8.44 -6.94
CA LEU A 255 -11.40 -8.80 -6.54
C LEU A 255 -12.39 -7.69 -6.85
N ASP A 256 -12.02 -6.42 -6.59
CA ASP A 256 -12.83 -5.26 -6.98
C ASP A 256 -13.10 -5.23 -8.48
N CYS A 257 -12.08 -5.42 -9.29
CA CYS A 257 -12.21 -5.52 -10.75
C CYS A 257 -13.16 -6.64 -11.14
N MET A 258 -12.98 -7.86 -10.61
CA MET A 258 -13.81 -9.01 -10.93
C MET A 258 -15.29 -8.81 -10.55
N LEU A 259 -15.55 -8.19 -9.38
CA LEU A 259 -16.91 -7.86 -8.93
C LEU A 259 -17.57 -6.81 -9.83
N ARG A 260 -16.89 -5.70 -10.12
CA ARG A 260 -17.42 -4.62 -10.98
C ARG A 260 -17.71 -5.09 -12.40
N HIS A 261 -16.94 -6.05 -12.91
CA HIS A 261 -17.15 -6.65 -14.21
C HIS A 261 -18.05 -7.89 -14.17
N GLN A 262 -18.60 -8.27 -13.02
CA GLN A 262 -19.49 -9.42 -12.83
C GLN A 262 -18.86 -10.76 -13.29
N TRP A 263 -17.55 -10.92 -13.06
CA TRP A 263 -16.85 -12.18 -13.35
C TRP A 263 -16.86 -13.16 -12.20
N ILE A 264 -17.17 -12.68 -11.01
CA ILE A 264 -17.42 -13.47 -9.79
C ILE A 264 -18.66 -12.94 -9.08
N ASP A 265 -19.30 -13.80 -8.30
CA ASP A 265 -20.47 -13.44 -7.49
C ASP A 265 -20.04 -12.69 -6.22
N GLU A 266 -20.88 -11.77 -5.74
CA GLU A 266 -20.64 -11.01 -4.51
C GLU A 266 -20.44 -11.92 -3.29
N ASP A 267 -21.19 -13.02 -3.21
CA ASP A 267 -21.11 -14.02 -2.14
C ASP A 267 -19.69 -14.65 -2.03
N ALA A 268 -18.92 -14.63 -3.11
CA ALA A 268 -17.52 -15.12 -3.10
C ALA A 268 -16.56 -14.20 -2.32
N CYS A 269 -16.94 -12.94 -2.08
CA CYS A 269 -16.12 -11.90 -1.48
C CYS A 269 -16.72 -11.38 -0.15
N GLU A 270 -17.27 -12.26 0.66
CA GLU A 270 -17.83 -11.91 1.97
C GLU A 270 -16.86 -11.06 2.81
N GLY A 271 -17.35 -9.89 3.24
CA GLY A 271 -16.59 -8.94 4.08
C GLY A 271 -15.73 -7.93 3.31
N ILE A 272 -15.69 -7.96 1.98
CA ILE A 272 -14.91 -7.00 1.18
C ILE A 272 -15.42 -5.56 1.38
N ASP A 273 -16.72 -5.36 1.56
CA ASP A 273 -17.33 -4.03 1.73
C ASP A 273 -16.82 -3.31 2.98
N ALA A 274 -16.49 -4.05 4.03
CA ALA A 274 -15.91 -3.48 5.25
C ALA A 274 -14.52 -2.84 5.01
N LEU A 275 -13.87 -3.12 3.89
CA LEU A 275 -12.55 -2.59 3.53
C LEU A 275 -12.63 -1.26 2.76
N PHE A 276 -13.84 -0.82 2.35
CA PHE A 276 -13.99 0.48 1.67
C PHE A 276 -13.95 1.65 2.65
N ASP A 277 -14.27 1.39 3.91
CA ASP A 277 -14.18 2.40 4.96
C ASP A 277 -12.86 2.29 5.74
N PRO A 278 -12.34 3.41 6.29
CA PRO A 278 -11.22 3.36 7.21
C PRO A 278 -11.54 2.39 8.37
N PRO A 279 -10.53 1.64 8.86
CA PRO A 279 -10.76 0.74 9.99
C PRO A 279 -11.23 1.54 11.20
N PRO A 280 -12.24 1.02 11.96
CA PRO A 280 -12.61 1.60 13.24
C PRO A 280 -11.41 1.48 14.17
N LEU A 281 -10.84 2.63 14.52
CA LEU A 281 -9.60 2.70 15.30
C LEU A 281 -9.86 3.26 16.67
#